data_eb5cb8f70ef52418055bf81022457cd9
#
_entry.id   eb5cb8f70ef52418055bf81022457cd9
#
_cell.length_a   1.000
_cell.length_b   1.000
_cell.length_c   1.000
_cell.angle_alpha   90.00
_cell.angle_beta   90.00
_cell.angle_gamma   90.00
#
_symmetry.space_group_name_H-M   'P 1'
#
loop_
_entity.id
_entity.type
_entity.pdbx_description
1 polymer ?
#
loop_
_entity_poly.entity_id
_entity_poly.type
_entity_poly.pdbx_seq_one_letter_code
_entity_poly.pdbx_strand_id
1 'polypeptide(L)'
;MQIFGALRDWWQHVYSIQFLTLVIILFFVVRALIRDADEMPERRFIAISIAAGLLGFVVIGAAFKTPLIAWALDLQKGAIVEQSLYWIKAMIALGAAGASVYAAQRLAQKKKVRACWAKGLAFALSILAIGAYFRFGDFGYEDYYHRHEFFHYYLGSKYDRELGYERLYACAALAQADSGQANEVKARKLRNLATDHLQPAQQVLDNPEECRSRFKTPERWEAFKADVKVFRNTSSLQYWNDMQKDHGYNPPPVWTVMGHVLSSLHPATPTYMKMLAGIDIAFFAGMFAAIYWAFGWRVMSVGIIFWGCQLPAEYFWTGGAFMRQDWVFYLVLSGCLIRKRYFALGGASFAYSTLLRVFPGVLLAGWIVVAITHLIKHKRMAPHHVRVMMGGVAATAILVPLSIAFAGADSYPAFYKHIQVHNNTPLTNNMGLATILAQGYEGRMEAVRDEKLLDPFSKWKEMRRDRLKSFRPLHIVLLAGLAIAFVKVVSRVKSLWIAQALSLGLVISLVEVTCYYYSMFLLAAFLSRHRRGVEQWVLCVAGVSNLLVANRYLSYFYDLRYTWQSVLFCVFAVSLLFAYWPREKKKANQLVPVKPETAEPESTGGAHPSDQPAA
;
A
#
# COMPACT_ATOMS: atom_id res chain seq x y z
N MET A 1 -11.43 -1.42 -37.73
CA MET A 1 -12.72 -0.95 -37.18
C MET A 1 -12.73 -0.90 -35.65
N GLN A 2 -12.19 -1.86 -34.90
CA GLN A 2 -12.17 -1.83 -33.41
C GLN A 2 -11.34 -0.68 -32.82
N ILE A 3 -10.23 -0.28 -33.45
CA ILE A 3 -9.39 0.85 -32.99
C ILE A 3 -10.14 2.19 -33.11
N PHE A 4 -10.91 2.39 -34.17
CA PHE A 4 -11.72 3.61 -34.36
C PHE A 4 -12.91 3.66 -33.39
N GLY A 5 -13.50 2.51 -33.02
CA GLY A 5 -14.52 2.44 -31.97
C GLY A 5 -13.96 2.81 -30.59
N ALA A 6 -12.79 2.26 -30.25
CA ALA A 6 -12.11 2.58 -29.01
C ALA A 6 -11.65 4.06 -28.92
N LEU A 7 -11.18 4.64 -30.04
CA LEU A 7 -10.85 6.07 -30.14
C LEU A 7 -12.10 6.96 -30.02
N ARG A 8 -13.23 6.56 -30.61
CA ARG A 8 -14.50 7.30 -30.51
C ARG A 8 -15.07 7.25 -29.08
N ASP A 9 -15.03 6.08 -28.43
CA ASP A 9 -15.47 5.94 -27.04
C ASP A 9 -14.54 6.69 -26.08
N TRP A 10 -13.21 6.63 -26.35
CA TRP A 10 -12.22 7.45 -25.64
C TRP A 10 -12.50 8.94 -25.81
N TRP A 11 -12.78 9.38 -27.04
CA TRP A 11 -13.15 10.76 -27.39
C TRP A 11 -14.42 11.22 -26.64
N GLN A 12 -15.46 10.38 -26.56
CA GLN A 12 -16.71 10.73 -25.88
C GLN A 12 -16.56 10.81 -24.34
N HIS A 13 -15.61 10.09 -23.74
CA HIS A 13 -15.40 10.08 -22.28
C HIS A 13 -14.34 11.09 -21.80
N VAL A 14 -13.40 11.48 -22.64
CA VAL A 14 -12.34 12.45 -22.33
C VAL A 14 -12.73 13.88 -22.69
N TYR A 15 -13.67 14.04 -23.62
CA TYR A 15 -14.11 15.35 -24.11
C TYR A 15 -15.46 15.79 -23.54
N SER A 16 -15.55 15.88 -22.21
CA SER A 16 -16.37 16.98 -21.73
C SER A 16 -15.58 18.27 -21.99
N ILE A 17 -16.23 19.30 -22.53
CA ILE A 17 -15.66 20.66 -22.72
C ILE A 17 -14.93 21.13 -21.45
N GLN A 18 -15.35 20.65 -20.28
CA GLN A 18 -14.77 20.88 -18.97
C GLN A 18 -13.35 20.32 -18.80
N PHE A 19 -13.04 19.12 -19.33
CA PHE A 19 -11.68 18.56 -19.25
C PHE A 19 -10.71 19.31 -20.15
N LEU A 20 -11.14 19.68 -21.36
CA LEU A 20 -10.34 20.49 -22.26
C LEU A 20 -10.08 21.88 -21.66
N THR A 21 -11.08 22.49 -21.03
CA THR A 21 -10.97 23.76 -20.31
C THR A 21 -9.97 23.63 -19.16
N LEU A 22 -9.99 22.53 -18.39
CA LEU A 22 -9.03 22.24 -17.34
C LEU A 22 -7.60 22.14 -17.87
N VAL A 23 -7.38 21.36 -18.93
CA VAL A 23 -6.05 21.21 -19.55
C VAL A 23 -5.54 22.56 -20.03
N ILE A 24 -6.40 23.40 -20.63
CA ILE A 24 -6.07 24.75 -21.09
C ILE A 24 -5.73 25.67 -19.91
N ILE A 25 -6.54 25.66 -18.83
CA ILE A 25 -6.29 26.44 -17.62
C ILE A 25 -4.97 26.01 -16.98
N LEU A 26 -4.75 24.70 -16.80
CA LEU A 26 -3.49 24.17 -16.26
C LEU A 26 -2.29 24.56 -17.14
N PHE A 27 -2.44 24.49 -18.46
CA PHE A 27 -1.40 24.91 -19.40
C PHE A 27 -1.05 26.38 -19.24
N PHE A 28 -2.05 27.28 -19.15
CA PHE A 28 -1.82 28.72 -18.98
C PHE A 28 -1.27 29.05 -17.59
N VAL A 29 -1.73 28.37 -16.52
CA VAL A 29 -1.19 28.53 -15.16
C VAL A 29 0.26 28.07 -15.11
N VAL A 30 0.58 26.91 -15.67
CA VAL A 30 1.96 26.39 -15.75
C VAL A 30 2.84 27.31 -16.59
N ARG A 31 2.32 27.81 -17.74
CA ARG A 31 3.04 28.77 -18.59
C ARG A 31 3.29 30.11 -17.91
N ALA A 32 2.31 30.65 -17.18
CA ALA A 32 2.48 31.88 -16.40
C ALA A 32 3.51 31.70 -15.28
N LEU A 33 3.41 30.57 -14.56
CA LEU A 33 4.37 30.20 -13.52
C LEU A 33 5.81 30.04 -14.07
N ILE A 34 5.96 29.50 -15.27
CA ILE A 34 7.28 29.35 -15.93
C ILE A 34 7.84 30.71 -16.35
N ARG A 35 6.99 31.62 -16.90
CA ARG A 35 7.43 32.93 -17.42
C ARG A 35 7.91 33.84 -16.30
N ASP A 36 7.19 33.91 -15.19
CA ASP A 36 7.47 34.84 -14.10
C ASP A 36 8.29 34.18 -12.95
N ALA A 37 8.59 32.89 -13.07
CA ALA A 37 9.33 32.13 -12.05
C ALA A 37 10.73 32.68 -11.76
N ASP A 38 11.30 33.45 -12.75
CA ASP A 38 12.65 33.97 -12.65
C ASP A 38 12.77 35.18 -11.71
N GLU A 39 11.69 35.89 -11.46
CA GLU A 39 11.66 37.08 -10.61
C GLU A 39 10.90 36.88 -9.29
N MET A 40 10.20 35.78 -9.17
CA MET A 40 9.31 35.50 -8.03
C MET A 40 10.07 34.92 -6.82
N PRO A 41 9.82 35.38 -5.58
CA PRO A 41 10.33 34.77 -4.36
C PRO A 41 9.89 33.32 -4.21
N GLU A 42 10.79 32.44 -3.77
CA GLU A 42 10.55 30.98 -3.65
C GLU A 42 9.23 30.67 -2.90
N ARG A 43 8.97 31.35 -1.77
CA ARG A 43 7.76 31.13 -0.96
C ARG A 43 6.47 31.40 -1.75
N ARG A 44 6.43 32.48 -2.54
CA ARG A 44 5.27 32.83 -3.38
C ARG A 44 5.07 31.79 -4.49
N PHE A 45 6.14 31.36 -5.14
CA PHE A 45 6.07 30.35 -6.18
C PHE A 45 5.52 29.01 -5.65
N ILE A 46 5.99 28.55 -4.49
CA ILE A 46 5.50 27.32 -3.83
C ILE A 46 4.01 27.48 -3.48
N ALA A 47 3.60 28.62 -2.90
CA ALA A 47 2.20 28.87 -2.55
C ALA A 47 1.28 28.83 -3.77
N ILE A 48 1.68 29.45 -4.90
CA ILE A 48 0.92 29.41 -6.15
C ILE A 48 0.85 27.98 -6.71
N SER A 49 1.94 27.22 -6.62
CA SER A 49 1.96 25.83 -7.09
C SER A 49 1.05 24.91 -6.25
N ILE A 50 1.01 25.13 -4.94
CA ILE A 50 0.06 24.44 -4.04
C ILE A 50 -1.38 24.83 -4.41
N ALA A 51 -1.65 26.11 -4.58
CA ALA A 51 -2.98 26.59 -4.99
C ALA A 51 -3.39 26.01 -6.37
N ALA A 52 -2.47 25.92 -7.33
CA ALA A 52 -2.71 25.26 -8.62
C ALA A 52 -3.02 23.77 -8.48
N GLY A 53 -2.33 23.05 -7.59
CA GLY A 53 -2.63 21.66 -7.28
C GLY A 53 -4.02 21.47 -6.66
N LEU A 54 -4.39 22.32 -5.68
CA LEU A 54 -5.72 22.33 -5.06
C LEU A 54 -6.82 22.70 -6.07
N LEU A 55 -6.59 23.70 -6.91
CA LEU A 55 -7.51 24.06 -7.99
C LEU A 55 -7.68 22.88 -8.97
N GLY A 56 -6.59 22.23 -9.35
CA GLY A 56 -6.65 21.02 -10.19
C GLY A 56 -7.47 19.90 -9.56
N PHE A 57 -7.33 19.67 -8.25
CA PHE A 57 -8.16 18.71 -7.51
C PHE A 57 -9.66 19.08 -7.61
N VAL A 58 -10.01 20.34 -7.30
CA VAL A 58 -11.41 20.81 -7.34
C VAL A 58 -11.98 20.70 -8.75
N VAL A 59 -11.22 21.12 -9.78
CA VAL A 59 -11.70 21.11 -11.17
C VAL A 59 -11.89 19.68 -11.68
N ILE A 60 -10.98 18.75 -11.38
CA ILE A 60 -11.17 17.35 -11.74
C ILE A 60 -12.40 16.77 -11.01
N GLY A 61 -12.51 17.01 -9.70
CA GLY A 61 -13.67 16.59 -8.92
C GLY A 61 -14.99 17.17 -9.44
N ALA A 62 -15.01 18.45 -9.87
CA ALA A 62 -16.18 19.09 -10.45
C ALA A 62 -16.51 18.54 -11.85
N ALA A 63 -15.50 18.28 -12.69
CA ALA A 63 -15.67 17.69 -14.02
C ALA A 63 -16.38 16.33 -13.96
N PHE A 64 -16.03 15.50 -12.98
CA PHE A 64 -16.66 14.21 -12.76
C PHE A 64 -17.80 14.24 -11.73
N LYS A 65 -18.10 15.41 -11.16
CA LYS A 65 -19.15 15.59 -10.12
C LYS A 65 -18.98 14.60 -8.95
N THR A 66 -17.73 14.38 -8.52
CA THR A 66 -17.45 13.43 -7.44
C THR A 66 -18.20 13.79 -6.16
N PRO A 67 -18.64 12.82 -5.34
CA PRO A 67 -19.54 13.06 -4.21
C PRO A 67 -19.12 14.19 -3.28
N LEU A 68 -17.83 14.28 -2.93
CA LEU A 68 -17.32 15.36 -2.07
C LEU A 68 -17.46 16.74 -2.72
N ILE A 69 -17.09 16.87 -4.00
CA ILE A 69 -17.12 18.15 -4.71
C ILE A 69 -18.56 18.51 -5.11
N ALA A 70 -19.37 17.51 -5.48
CA ALA A 70 -20.79 17.70 -5.77
C ALA A 70 -21.53 18.24 -4.56
N TRP A 71 -21.26 17.69 -3.37
CA TRP A 71 -21.81 18.20 -2.12
C TRP A 71 -21.34 19.64 -1.82
N ALA A 72 -20.05 19.93 -1.98
CA ALA A 72 -19.49 21.25 -1.68
C ALA A 72 -19.97 22.36 -2.65
N LEU A 73 -20.32 22.00 -3.88
CA LEU A 73 -20.76 22.94 -4.93
C LEU A 73 -22.25 22.82 -5.30
N ASP A 74 -23.01 22.07 -4.51
CA ASP A 74 -24.44 21.81 -4.74
C ASP A 74 -24.75 21.28 -6.15
N LEU A 75 -23.96 20.31 -6.61
CA LEU A 75 -24.10 19.68 -7.92
C LEU A 75 -24.76 18.29 -7.79
N GLN A 76 -25.42 17.86 -8.87
CA GLN A 76 -25.88 16.47 -8.97
C GLN A 76 -24.67 15.51 -8.88
N LYS A 77 -24.77 14.49 -8.00
CA LYS A 77 -23.70 13.49 -7.81
C LYS A 77 -23.40 12.72 -9.09
N GLY A 78 -22.13 12.56 -9.37
CA GLY A 78 -21.57 11.68 -10.39
C GLY A 78 -20.47 10.82 -9.79
N ALA A 79 -19.75 10.07 -10.63
CA ALA A 79 -18.61 9.26 -10.23
C ALA A 79 -17.49 9.37 -11.27
N ILE A 80 -16.24 9.28 -10.82
CA ILE A 80 -15.11 9.21 -11.73
C ILE A 80 -15.04 7.81 -12.36
N VAL A 81 -15.06 7.76 -13.68
CA VAL A 81 -14.92 6.49 -14.41
C VAL A 81 -13.51 5.95 -14.20
N GLU A 82 -13.39 4.66 -13.82
CA GLU A 82 -12.09 4.02 -13.53
C GLU A 82 -11.07 4.22 -14.65
N GLN A 83 -11.49 4.08 -15.89
CA GLN A 83 -10.62 4.28 -17.06
C GLN A 83 -10.01 5.69 -17.07
N SER A 84 -10.80 6.72 -16.77
CA SER A 84 -10.32 8.11 -16.69
C SER A 84 -9.35 8.29 -15.53
N LEU A 85 -9.61 7.66 -14.40
CA LEU A 85 -8.73 7.70 -13.23
C LEU A 85 -7.36 7.07 -13.54
N TYR A 86 -7.32 5.94 -14.26
CA TYR A 86 -6.06 5.32 -14.67
C TYR A 86 -5.22 6.25 -15.57
N TRP A 87 -5.85 6.93 -16.54
CA TRP A 87 -5.17 7.92 -17.37
C TRP A 87 -4.67 9.11 -16.57
N ILE A 88 -5.47 9.64 -15.63
CA ILE A 88 -5.06 10.76 -14.76
C ILE A 88 -3.85 10.37 -13.91
N LYS A 89 -3.90 9.21 -13.25
CA LYS A 89 -2.78 8.69 -12.44
C LYS A 89 -1.51 8.49 -13.29
N ALA A 90 -1.65 7.93 -14.49
CA ALA A 90 -0.54 7.77 -15.43
C ALA A 90 0.07 9.11 -15.83
N MET A 91 -0.75 10.10 -16.19
CA MET A 91 -0.27 11.44 -16.57
C MET A 91 0.46 12.15 -15.43
N ILE A 92 -0.06 12.07 -14.19
CA ILE A 92 0.60 12.67 -13.02
C ILE A 92 1.98 12.04 -12.81
N ALA A 93 2.06 10.70 -12.78
CA ALA A 93 3.30 9.98 -12.50
C ALA A 93 4.34 10.12 -13.63
N LEU A 94 3.92 9.95 -14.90
CA LEU A 94 4.81 10.08 -16.06
C LEU A 94 5.22 11.54 -16.31
N GLY A 95 4.32 12.49 -16.03
CA GLY A 95 4.65 13.91 -16.05
C GLY A 95 5.71 14.27 -15.02
N ALA A 96 5.61 13.73 -13.80
CA ALA A 96 6.63 13.86 -12.76
C ALA A 96 7.97 13.20 -13.18
N ALA A 97 7.91 12.00 -13.79
CA ALA A 97 9.10 11.33 -14.32
C ALA A 97 9.78 12.17 -15.40
N GLY A 98 9.01 12.70 -16.37
CA GLY A 98 9.50 13.58 -17.43
C GLY A 98 10.14 14.86 -16.88
N ALA A 99 9.52 15.49 -15.87
CA ALA A 99 10.10 16.65 -15.19
C ALA A 99 11.42 16.31 -14.49
N SER A 100 11.51 15.13 -13.86
CA SER A 100 12.75 14.66 -13.24
C SER A 100 13.86 14.38 -14.27
N VAL A 101 13.52 13.78 -15.42
CA VAL A 101 14.45 13.57 -16.55
C VAL A 101 14.93 14.91 -17.09
N TYR A 102 14.01 15.86 -17.34
CA TYR A 102 14.37 17.20 -17.81
C TYR A 102 15.32 17.92 -16.85
N ALA A 103 15.01 17.88 -15.53
CA ALA A 103 15.89 18.47 -14.52
C ALA A 103 17.29 17.81 -14.52
N ALA A 104 17.37 16.49 -14.69
CA ALA A 104 18.63 15.76 -14.76
C ALA A 104 19.44 16.15 -16.02
N GLN A 105 18.79 16.28 -17.18
CA GLN A 105 19.43 16.73 -18.43
C GLN A 105 19.97 18.15 -18.32
N ARG A 106 19.18 19.09 -17.74
CA ARG A 106 19.64 20.47 -17.51
C ARG A 106 20.88 20.52 -16.63
N LEU A 107 20.90 19.74 -15.56
CA LEU A 107 22.07 19.64 -14.67
C LEU A 107 23.28 19.04 -15.39
N ALA A 108 23.10 18.02 -16.21
CA ALA A 108 24.15 17.42 -17.02
C ALA A 108 24.75 18.44 -18.02
N GLN A 109 23.95 19.34 -18.56
CA GLN A 109 24.37 20.44 -19.41
C GLN A 109 24.94 21.65 -18.63
N LYS A 110 25.15 21.52 -17.32
CA LYS A 110 25.59 22.60 -16.42
C LYS A 110 24.64 23.83 -16.41
N LYS A 111 23.39 23.66 -16.85
CA LYS A 111 22.36 24.69 -16.81
C LYS A 111 21.67 24.68 -15.46
N LYS A 112 21.43 25.86 -14.88
CA LYS A 112 20.73 25.98 -13.59
C LYS A 112 19.26 25.54 -13.73
N VAL A 113 18.80 24.73 -12.80
CA VAL A 113 17.36 24.46 -12.57
C VAL A 113 17.02 25.16 -11.27
N ARG A 114 16.05 26.08 -11.29
CA ARG A 114 15.64 26.77 -10.07
C ARG A 114 14.98 25.79 -9.09
N ALA A 115 15.47 25.78 -7.88
CA ALA A 115 14.98 24.90 -6.83
C ALA A 115 13.48 25.15 -6.54
N CYS A 116 13.03 26.42 -6.57
CA CYS A 116 11.63 26.78 -6.33
C CYS A 116 10.70 26.16 -7.37
N TRP A 117 11.07 26.19 -8.66
CA TRP A 117 10.26 25.58 -9.73
C TRP A 117 10.13 24.08 -9.54
N ALA A 118 11.23 23.38 -9.23
CA ALA A 118 11.20 21.95 -8.98
C ALA A 118 10.36 21.59 -7.74
N LYS A 119 10.47 22.37 -6.65
CA LYS A 119 9.66 22.18 -5.44
C LYS A 119 8.18 22.47 -5.71
N GLY A 120 7.85 23.57 -6.37
CA GLY A 120 6.45 23.94 -6.65
C GLY A 120 5.75 22.88 -7.50
N LEU A 121 6.37 22.45 -8.61
CA LEU A 121 5.82 21.39 -9.45
C LEU A 121 5.66 20.06 -8.68
N ALA A 122 6.66 19.68 -7.88
CA ALA A 122 6.60 18.47 -7.08
C ALA A 122 5.43 18.51 -6.08
N PHE A 123 5.19 19.65 -5.42
CA PHE A 123 4.06 19.81 -4.51
C PHE A 123 2.72 19.82 -5.22
N ALA A 124 2.59 20.51 -6.36
CA ALA A 124 1.35 20.49 -7.15
C ALA A 124 1.00 19.06 -7.61
N LEU A 125 1.98 18.32 -8.14
CA LEU A 125 1.78 16.92 -8.55
C LEU A 125 1.51 15.99 -7.35
N SER A 126 2.10 16.27 -6.18
CA SER A 126 1.80 15.52 -4.96
C SER A 126 0.36 15.72 -4.50
N ILE A 127 -0.18 16.93 -4.57
CA ILE A 127 -1.58 17.22 -4.24
C ILE A 127 -2.51 16.50 -5.21
N LEU A 128 -2.23 16.54 -6.51
CA LEU A 128 -3.01 15.82 -7.51
C LEU A 128 -2.92 14.30 -7.31
N ALA A 129 -1.77 13.78 -6.92
CA ALA A 129 -1.60 12.36 -6.61
C ALA A 129 -2.39 11.94 -5.35
N ILE A 130 -2.42 12.76 -4.31
CA ILE A 130 -3.29 12.56 -3.14
C ILE A 130 -4.76 12.55 -3.61
N GLY A 131 -5.16 13.53 -4.42
CA GLY A 131 -6.49 13.57 -5.01
C GLY A 131 -6.82 12.31 -5.80
N ALA A 132 -5.90 11.84 -6.63
CA ALA A 132 -6.07 10.62 -7.43
C ALA A 132 -6.17 9.35 -6.56
N TYR A 133 -5.45 9.29 -5.43
CA TYR A 133 -5.60 8.20 -4.47
C TYR A 133 -7.02 8.14 -3.90
N PHE A 134 -7.54 9.27 -3.43
CA PHE A 134 -8.90 9.39 -2.90
C PHE A 134 -9.97 9.55 -4.00
N ARG A 135 -9.64 9.24 -5.27
CA ARG A 135 -10.53 9.34 -6.43
C ARG A 135 -11.19 10.73 -6.53
N PHE A 136 -10.45 11.78 -6.15
CA PHE A 136 -10.93 13.18 -6.10
C PHE A 136 -12.21 13.37 -5.27
N GLY A 137 -12.42 12.51 -4.24
CA GLY A 137 -13.58 12.57 -3.34
C GLY A 137 -14.75 11.68 -3.75
N ASP A 138 -14.58 10.80 -4.74
CA ASP A 138 -15.53 9.74 -5.09
C ASP A 138 -15.46 8.55 -4.12
N PHE A 139 -14.25 8.22 -3.62
CA PHE A 139 -13.90 7.10 -2.76
C PHE A 139 -14.23 5.71 -3.34
N GLY A 140 -15.10 5.59 -4.33
CA GLY A 140 -15.53 4.32 -4.93
C GLY A 140 -16.46 3.47 -4.06
N TYR A 141 -16.96 4.01 -2.95
CA TYR A 141 -17.97 3.44 -2.06
C TYR A 141 -19.09 4.46 -1.85
N GLU A 142 -20.25 4.01 -1.35
CA GLU A 142 -21.34 4.93 -0.99
C GLU A 142 -20.92 5.96 0.05
N ASP A 143 -20.01 5.55 0.94
CA ASP A 143 -19.43 6.35 2.01
C ASP A 143 -17.90 6.29 1.98
N TYR A 144 -17.22 7.09 2.81
CA TYR A 144 -15.77 7.12 2.97
C TYR A 144 -15.18 5.81 3.52
N TYR A 145 -15.89 5.07 4.39
CA TYR A 145 -15.37 3.88 5.05
C TYR A 145 -15.67 2.58 4.29
N HIS A 146 -14.72 1.65 4.33
CA HIS A 146 -14.76 0.37 3.62
C HIS A 146 -15.50 -0.70 4.43
N ARG A 147 -16.82 -0.86 4.22
CA ARG A 147 -17.67 -1.79 5.00
C ARG A 147 -17.15 -3.22 5.02
N HIS A 148 -16.66 -3.72 3.87
CA HIS A 148 -16.09 -5.06 3.74
C HIS A 148 -14.91 -5.27 4.70
N GLU A 149 -13.94 -4.35 4.73
CA GLU A 149 -12.79 -4.41 5.62
C GLU A 149 -13.21 -4.28 7.09
N PHE A 150 -14.17 -3.40 7.39
CA PHE A 150 -14.70 -3.26 8.75
C PHE A 150 -15.44 -4.51 9.21
N PHE A 151 -16.22 -5.17 8.36
CA PHE A 151 -16.87 -6.43 8.72
C PHE A 151 -15.85 -7.47 9.20
N HIS A 152 -14.74 -7.62 8.49
CA HIS A 152 -13.71 -8.57 8.85
C HIS A 152 -12.89 -8.14 10.06
N TYR A 153 -12.37 -6.92 10.04
CA TYR A 153 -11.38 -6.46 11.01
C TYR A 153 -12.01 -5.94 12.30
N TYR A 154 -13.15 -5.25 12.22
CA TYR A 154 -13.85 -4.76 13.41
C TYR A 154 -14.52 -5.90 14.17
N LEU A 155 -15.36 -6.71 13.51
CA LEU A 155 -16.00 -7.85 14.18
C LEU A 155 -14.99 -8.92 14.57
N GLY A 156 -14.06 -9.28 13.68
CA GLY A 156 -13.05 -10.28 13.95
C GLY A 156 -12.19 -9.94 15.15
N SER A 157 -11.81 -8.66 15.35
CA SER A 157 -11.03 -8.26 16.51
C SER A 157 -11.87 -8.06 17.78
N LYS A 158 -13.10 -7.52 17.67
CA LYS A 158 -14.00 -7.29 18.81
C LYS A 158 -14.44 -8.60 19.49
N TYR A 159 -14.60 -9.64 18.69
CA TYR A 159 -15.07 -10.96 19.11
C TYR A 159 -14.04 -12.06 18.85
N ASP A 160 -12.75 -11.72 18.92
CA ASP A 160 -11.64 -12.62 18.61
C ASP A 160 -11.63 -13.90 19.45
N ARG A 161 -12.02 -13.80 20.73
CA ARG A 161 -12.07 -14.93 21.66
C ARG A 161 -13.21 -15.90 21.36
N GLU A 162 -14.33 -15.38 20.88
CA GLU A 162 -15.51 -16.16 20.51
C GLU A 162 -15.35 -16.77 19.11
N LEU A 163 -14.93 -15.94 18.14
CA LEU A 163 -14.89 -16.30 16.72
C LEU A 163 -13.59 -17.01 16.32
N GLY A 164 -12.48 -16.61 16.91
CA GLY A 164 -11.15 -16.99 16.42
C GLY A 164 -10.97 -16.60 14.95
N TYR A 165 -10.21 -17.40 14.22
CA TYR A 165 -9.97 -17.19 12.78
C TYR A 165 -10.99 -17.91 11.87
N GLU A 166 -11.79 -18.83 12.41
CA GLU A 166 -12.54 -19.78 11.60
C GLU A 166 -14.07 -19.55 11.59
N ARG A 167 -14.63 -18.72 12.53
CA ARG A 167 -16.09 -18.71 12.77
C ARG A 167 -16.81 -17.43 12.39
N LEU A 168 -16.10 -16.41 11.91
CA LEU A 168 -16.72 -15.09 11.62
C LEU A 168 -17.96 -15.23 10.73
N TYR A 169 -17.88 -15.96 9.63
CA TYR A 169 -18.98 -16.06 8.68
C TYR A 169 -20.11 -16.97 9.17
N ALA A 170 -19.76 -18.08 9.79
CA ALA A 170 -20.74 -18.99 10.36
C ALA A 170 -21.57 -18.29 11.44
N CYS A 171 -20.89 -17.64 12.40
CA CYS A 171 -21.60 -16.96 13.49
C CYS A 171 -22.34 -15.70 13.02
N ALA A 172 -21.83 -14.96 12.02
CA ALA A 172 -22.57 -13.84 11.42
C ALA A 172 -23.83 -14.31 10.67
N ALA A 173 -23.77 -15.45 9.98
CA ALA A 173 -24.94 -16.07 9.34
C ALA A 173 -26.01 -16.49 10.36
N LEU A 174 -25.58 -17.15 11.44
CA LEU A 174 -26.48 -17.54 12.54
C LEU A 174 -27.09 -16.31 13.22
N ALA A 175 -26.30 -15.27 13.52
CA ALA A 175 -26.77 -14.03 14.11
C ALA A 175 -27.83 -13.32 13.23
N GLN A 176 -27.67 -13.37 11.92
CA GLN A 176 -28.66 -12.86 10.96
C GLN A 176 -29.94 -13.72 11.00
N ALA A 177 -29.82 -15.04 11.02
CA ALA A 177 -30.98 -15.94 11.08
C ALA A 177 -31.76 -15.74 12.39
N ASP A 178 -31.07 -15.63 13.54
CA ASP A 178 -31.66 -15.35 14.86
C ASP A 178 -32.34 -13.98 14.93
N SER A 179 -31.95 -13.07 14.03
CA SER A 179 -32.60 -11.74 13.86
C SER A 179 -33.82 -11.75 12.94
N GLY A 180 -34.38 -12.94 12.63
CA GLY A 180 -35.58 -13.10 11.81
C GLY A 180 -35.37 -13.24 10.31
N GLN A 181 -34.10 -13.33 9.84
CA GLN A 181 -33.76 -13.41 8.41
C GLN A 181 -33.26 -14.81 7.98
N ALA A 182 -33.76 -15.87 8.60
CA ALA A 182 -33.31 -17.25 8.34
C ALA A 182 -33.46 -17.67 6.86
N ASN A 183 -34.52 -17.24 6.18
CA ASN A 183 -34.76 -17.58 4.77
C ASN A 183 -33.68 -16.97 3.84
N GLU A 184 -33.23 -15.73 4.11
CA GLU A 184 -32.15 -15.10 3.35
C GLU A 184 -30.82 -15.87 3.55
N VAL A 185 -30.59 -16.35 4.76
CA VAL A 185 -29.38 -17.14 5.07
C VAL A 185 -29.40 -18.48 4.35
N LYS A 186 -30.50 -19.22 4.40
CA LYS A 186 -30.65 -20.53 3.76
C LYS A 186 -30.38 -20.51 2.26
N ALA A 187 -30.74 -19.42 1.59
CA ALA A 187 -30.63 -19.29 0.14
C ALA A 187 -29.20 -19.04 -0.36
N ARG A 188 -28.22 -18.86 0.53
CA ARG A 188 -26.86 -18.44 0.13
C ARG A 188 -25.77 -19.47 0.42
N LYS A 189 -24.60 -19.19 -0.16
CA LYS A 189 -23.33 -19.86 0.14
C LYS A 189 -22.46 -18.94 1.00
N LEU A 190 -21.64 -19.49 1.87
CA LEU A 190 -20.60 -18.79 2.62
C LEU A 190 -19.31 -19.62 2.62
N ARG A 191 -18.19 -18.97 2.94
CA ARG A 191 -16.91 -19.68 3.05
C ARG A 191 -16.75 -20.28 4.44
N ASN A 192 -16.41 -21.56 4.49
CA ASN A 192 -15.90 -22.21 5.70
C ASN A 192 -14.43 -21.79 5.87
N LEU A 193 -14.15 -20.97 6.87
CA LEU A 193 -12.82 -20.41 7.08
C LEU A 193 -11.79 -21.43 7.62
N ALA A 194 -12.24 -22.58 8.14
CA ALA A 194 -11.34 -23.66 8.57
C ALA A 194 -10.73 -24.42 7.38
N THR A 195 -11.45 -24.50 6.25
CA THR A 195 -11.04 -25.23 5.03
C THR A 195 -10.84 -24.35 3.81
N ASP A 196 -11.28 -23.11 3.89
CA ASP A 196 -11.33 -22.12 2.80
C ASP A 196 -12.18 -22.54 1.59
N HIS A 197 -13.14 -23.45 1.79
CA HIS A 197 -14.09 -23.88 0.76
C HIS A 197 -15.45 -23.21 0.95
N LEU A 198 -16.17 -22.97 -0.16
CA LEU A 198 -17.56 -22.51 -0.11
C LEU A 198 -18.47 -23.67 0.34
N GLN A 199 -19.46 -23.36 1.16
CA GLN A 199 -20.48 -24.30 1.63
C GLN A 199 -21.88 -23.63 1.64
N PRO A 200 -22.99 -24.41 1.55
CA PRO A 200 -24.32 -23.89 1.79
C PRO A 200 -24.43 -23.35 3.22
N ALA A 201 -25.02 -22.17 3.40
CA ALA A 201 -25.21 -21.59 4.73
C ALA A 201 -26.20 -22.37 5.60
N GLN A 202 -27.04 -23.23 5.00
CA GLN A 202 -27.91 -24.16 5.73
C GLN A 202 -27.13 -25.03 6.72
N GLN A 203 -25.94 -25.51 6.35
CA GLN A 203 -25.10 -26.35 7.23
C GLN A 203 -24.74 -25.67 8.56
N VAL A 204 -24.64 -24.34 8.57
CA VAL A 204 -24.42 -23.56 9.80
C VAL A 204 -25.68 -23.51 10.66
N LEU A 205 -26.85 -23.39 10.03
CA LEU A 205 -28.14 -23.34 10.74
C LEU A 205 -28.51 -24.70 11.35
N ASP A 206 -28.01 -25.79 10.77
CA ASP A 206 -28.21 -27.15 11.28
C ASP A 206 -27.43 -27.42 12.57
N ASN A 207 -26.37 -26.64 12.84
CA ASN A 207 -25.55 -26.77 14.05
C ASN A 207 -25.33 -25.41 14.76
N PRO A 208 -26.37 -24.77 15.30
CA PRO A 208 -26.30 -23.43 15.88
C PRO A 208 -25.42 -23.34 17.13
N GLU A 209 -25.29 -24.44 17.88
CA GLU A 209 -24.52 -24.47 19.13
C GLU A 209 -23.02 -24.33 18.91
N GLU A 210 -22.50 -24.66 17.73
CA GLU A 210 -21.11 -24.41 17.38
C GLU A 210 -20.71 -22.93 17.54
N CYS A 211 -21.65 -22.01 17.28
CA CYS A 211 -21.45 -20.58 17.48
C CYS A 211 -21.90 -20.12 18.86
N ARG A 212 -23.15 -20.45 19.27
CA ARG A 212 -23.74 -19.90 20.50
C ARG A 212 -22.94 -20.28 21.76
N SER A 213 -22.48 -21.53 21.86
CA SER A 213 -21.69 -22.01 23.00
C SER A 213 -20.37 -21.25 23.22
N ARG A 214 -19.89 -20.53 22.22
CA ARG A 214 -18.66 -19.73 22.29
C ARG A 214 -18.87 -18.41 23.03
N PHE A 215 -20.09 -17.90 23.04
CA PHE A 215 -20.44 -16.65 23.72
C PHE A 215 -20.78 -16.96 25.18
N LYS A 216 -19.98 -16.44 26.10
CA LYS A 216 -20.08 -16.76 27.55
C LYS A 216 -21.40 -16.33 28.19
N THR A 217 -22.02 -15.27 27.66
CA THR A 217 -23.27 -14.74 28.17
C THR A 217 -24.25 -14.42 27.05
N PRO A 218 -25.58 -14.49 27.29
CA PRO A 218 -26.59 -14.09 26.31
C PRO A 218 -26.43 -12.66 25.84
N GLU A 219 -26.05 -11.73 26.73
CA GLU A 219 -25.87 -10.31 26.41
C GLU A 219 -24.71 -10.13 25.40
N ARG A 220 -23.67 -10.94 25.48
CA ARG A 220 -22.54 -10.90 24.54
C ARG A 220 -22.98 -11.36 23.15
N TRP A 221 -23.84 -12.38 23.07
CA TRP A 221 -24.44 -12.83 21.82
C TRP A 221 -25.38 -11.76 21.23
N GLU A 222 -26.21 -11.12 22.05
CA GLU A 222 -27.08 -10.02 21.60
C GLU A 222 -26.27 -8.83 21.09
N ALA A 223 -25.17 -8.48 21.75
CA ALA A 223 -24.27 -7.44 21.27
C ALA A 223 -23.65 -7.78 19.92
N PHE A 224 -23.24 -9.03 19.71
CA PHE A 224 -22.74 -9.52 18.43
C PHE A 224 -23.81 -9.43 17.33
N LYS A 225 -25.04 -9.89 17.62
CA LYS A 225 -26.17 -9.78 16.68
C LYS A 225 -26.45 -8.32 16.30
N ALA A 226 -26.42 -7.43 17.28
CA ALA A 226 -26.64 -6.00 17.03
C ALA A 226 -25.55 -5.42 16.10
N ASP A 227 -24.27 -5.73 16.34
CA ASP A 227 -23.18 -5.30 15.49
C ASP A 227 -23.30 -5.90 14.06
N VAL A 228 -23.60 -7.20 13.92
CA VAL A 228 -23.83 -7.85 12.61
C VAL A 228 -24.98 -7.19 11.85
N LYS A 229 -26.07 -6.85 12.56
CA LYS A 229 -27.25 -6.17 11.97
C LYS A 229 -26.86 -4.81 11.35
N VAL A 230 -25.93 -4.07 11.93
CA VAL A 230 -25.44 -2.81 11.35
C VAL A 230 -24.81 -3.05 9.98
N PHE A 231 -23.93 -4.04 9.85
CA PHE A 231 -23.30 -4.36 8.56
C PHE A 231 -24.30 -4.86 7.53
N ARG A 232 -25.27 -5.71 7.95
CA ARG A 232 -26.34 -6.19 7.06
C ARG A 232 -27.21 -5.05 6.55
N ASN A 233 -27.62 -4.13 7.43
CA ASN A 233 -28.54 -3.04 7.09
C ASN A 233 -27.89 -1.92 6.27
N THR A 234 -26.57 -1.77 6.36
CA THR A 234 -25.81 -0.76 5.61
C THR A 234 -25.25 -1.30 4.29
N SER A 235 -25.60 -2.52 3.90
CA SER A 235 -25.09 -3.19 2.69
C SER A 235 -26.25 -3.72 1.86
N SER A 236 -26.12 -3.69 0.52
CA SER A 236 -27.04 -4.44 -0.34
C SER A 236 -26.95 -5.94 -0.03
N LEU A 237 -28.00 -6.71 -0.31
CA LEU A 237 -28.00 -8.16 -0.05
C LEU A 237 -26.88 -8.88 -0.79
N GLN A 238 -26.63 -8.50 -2.04
CA GLN A 238 -25.55 -9.08 -2.84
C GLN A 238 -24.19 -8.80 -2.20
N TYR A 239 -23.90 -7.53 -1.86
CA TYR A 239 -22.64 -7.14 -1.26
C TYR A 239 -22.40 -7.80 0.11
N TRP A 240 -23.47 -7.90 0.93
CA TRP A 240 -23.44 -8.65 2.19
C TRP A 240 -23.11 -10.13 2.01
N ASN A 241 -23.70 -10.78 1.01
CA ASN A 241 -23.42 -12.18 0.70
C ASN A 241 -21.99 -12.36 0.16
N ASP A 242 -21.50 -11.41 -0.63
CA ASP A 242 -20.16 -11.47 -1.20
C ASP A 242 -19.07 -11.28 -0.13
N MET A 243 -19.30 -10.42 0.88
CA MET A 243 -18.39 -10.28 2.04
C MET A 243 -18.14 -11.60 2.76
N GLN A 244 -19.12 -12.52 2.82
CA GLN A 244 -19.00 -13.81 3.50
C GLN A 244 -18.46 -14.94 2.60
N LYS A 245 -18.05 -14.62 1.38
CA LYS A 245 -17.32 -15.52 0.46
C LYS A 245 -15.83 -15.21 0.40
N ASP A 246 -15.39 -14.15 1.09
CA ASP A 246 -13.99 -13.78 1.21
C ASP A 246 -13.22 -14.67 2.21
N HIS A 247 -12.03 -14.30 2.63
CA HIS A 247 -11.10 -15.14 3.38
C HIS A 247 -10.99 -14.79 4.88
N GLY A 248 -11.99 -14.09 5.41
CA GLY A 248 -12.18 -13.88 6.84
C GLY A 248 -11.21 -12.90 7.51
N TYR A 249 -10.99 -13.12 8.80
CA TYR A 249 -10.14 -12.33 9.67
C TYR A 249 -8.72 -12.88 9.67
N ASN A 250 -7.74 -12.12 9.14
CA ASN A 250 -6.39 -12.61 8.87
C ASN A 250 -5.24 -11.92 9.64
N PRO A 251 -5.46 -10.92 10.53
CA PRO A 251 -4.36 -10.26 11.21
C PRO A 251 -3.65 -11.18 12.22
N PRO A 252 -2.31 -11.00 12.42
CA PRO A 252 -1.60 -11.65 13.51
C PRO A 252 -2.11 -11.19 14.89
N PRO A 253 -1.87 -12.00 15.98
CA PRO A 253 -2.36 -11.67 17.32
C PRO A 253 -1.91 -10.30 17.86
N VAL A 254 -0.73 -9.81 17.47
CA VAL A 254 -0.28 -8.46 17.87
C VAL A 254 -1.18 -7.37 17.32
N TRP A 255 -1.67 -7.49 16.08
CA TRP A 255 -2.63 -6.55 15.52
C TRP A 255 -3.97 -6.60 16.26
N THR A 256 -4.40 -7.82 16.63
CA THR A 256 -5.67 -8.06 17.33
C THR A 256 -5.78 -7.26 18.62
N VAL A 257 -4.68 -7.03 19.35
CA VAL A 257 -4.70 -6.23 20.59
C VAL A 257 -5.28 -4.84 20.34
N MET A 258 -4.70 -4.09 19.41
CA MET A 258 -5.16 -2.73 19.11
C MET A 258 -6.54 -2.75 18.42
N GLY A 259 -6.76 -3.71 17.52
CA GLY A 259 -8.05 -3.91 16.87
C GLY A 259 -9.17 -4.12 17.88
N HIS A 260 -8.98 -5.01 18.86
CA HIS A 260 -9.94 -5.29 19.92
C HIS A 260 -10.18 -4.07 20.82
N VAL A 261 -9.10 -3.41 21.27
CA VAL A 261 -9.22 -2.21 22.12
C VAL A 261 -10.12 -1.19 21.44
N LEU A 262 -9.81 -0.82 20.19
CA LEU A 262 -10.57 0.19 19.48
C LEU A 262 -12.00 -0.26 19.12
N SER A 263 -12.18 -1.51 18.67
CA SER A 263 -13.52 -1.99 18.30
C SER A 263 -14.45 -2.19 19.51
N SER A 264 -13.89 -2.37 20.70
CA SER A 264 -14.65 -2.57 21.95
C SER A 264 -15.06 -1.28 22.64
N LEU A 265 -14.51 -0.12 22.26
CA LEU A 265 -14.85 1.18 22.88
C LEU A 265 -16.30 1.60 22.59
N HIS A 266 -16.89 1.12 21.48
CA HIS A 266 -18.23 1.51 21.07
C HIS A 266 -18.91 0.38 20.26
N PRO A 267 -20.24 0.23 20.31
CA PRO A 267 -20.98 -0.61 19.36
C PRO A 267 -20.73 -0.19 17.91
N ALA A 268 -20.90 -1.12 16.97
CA ALA A 268 -20.77 -0.80 15.55
C ALA A 268 -21.81 0.27 15.15
N THR A 269 -21.34 1.39 14.63
CA THR A 269 -22.17 2.42 14.00
C THR A 269 -21.42 3.01 12.81
N PRO A 270 -22.10 3.44 11.73
CA PRO A 270 -21.44 4.06 10.59
C PRO A 270 -20.55 5.25 10.98
N THR A 271 -21.00 6.10 11.93
CA THR A 271 -20.23 7.24 12.41
C THR A 271 -18.94 6.81 13.09
N TYR A 272 -19.01 5.81 14.00
CA TYR A 272 -17.83 5.31 14.68
C TYR A 272 -16.84 4.66 13.73
N MET A 273 -17.33 3.86 12.77
CA MET A 273 -16.48 3.25 11.73
C MET A 273 -15.80 4.30 10.85
N LYS A 274 -16.48 5.41 10.49
CA LYS A 274 -15.86 6.55 9.78
C LYS A 274 -14.75 7.21 10.60
N MET A 275 -14.94 7.36 11.92
CA MET A 275 -13.88 7.88 12.79
C MET A 275 -12.67 6.94 12.83
N LEU A 276 -12.88 5.63 12.96
CA LEU A 276 -11.81 4.65 12.94
C LEU A 276 -11.09 4.59 11.59
N ALA A 277 -11.81 4.74 10.48
CA ALA A 277 -11.22 4.85 9.14
C ALA A 277 -10.30 6.08 9.00
N GLY A 278 -10.56 7.14 9.76
CA GLY A 278 -9.71 8.33 9.85
C GLY A 278 -8.30 8.07 10.42
N ILE A 279 -8.10 6.96 11.14
CA ILE A 279 -6.79 6.58 11.70
C ILE A 279 -5.77 6.34 10.57
N ASP A 280 -6.17 5.73 9.46
CA ASP A 280 -5.28 5.52 8.32
C ASP A 280 -4.83 6.84 7.67
N ILE A 281 -5.64 7.91 7.73
CA ILE A 281 -5.23 9.25 7.29
C ILE A 281 -4.09 9.79 8.19
N ALA A 282 -4.18 9.56 9.50
CA ALA A 282 -3.11 9.94 10.42
C ALA A 282 -1.82 9.14 10.15
N PHE A 283 -1.93 7.84 9.82
CA PHE A 283 -0.78 7.05 9.38
C PHE A 283 -0.17 7.60 8.09
N PHE A 284 -0.95 7.97 7.08
CA PHE A 284 -0.42 8.61 5.87
C PHE A 284 0.30 9.92 6.17
N ALA A 285 -0.32 10.81 6.95
CA ALA A 285 0.29 12.08 7.34
C ALA A 285 1.61 11.86 8.09
N GLY A 286 1.62 10.97 9.09
CA GLY A 286 2.82 10.62 9.86
C GLY A 286 3.92 9.98 8.99
N MET A 287 3.53 9.10 8.06
CA MET A 287 4.45 8.43 7.13
C MET A 287 5.17 9.42 6.22
N PHE A 288 4.44 10.32 5.57
CA PHE A 288 5.05 11.31 4.69
C PHE A 288 5.80 12.40 5.45
N ALA A 289 5.35 12.78 6.65
CA ALA A 289 6.11 13.65 7.55
C ALA A 289 7.45 12.99 7.97
N ALA A 290 7.46 11.70 8.29
CA ALA A 290 8.68 10.96 8.61
C ALA A 290 9.64 10.90 7.41
N ILE A 291 9.12 10.69 6.20
CA ILE A 291 9.93 10.72 4.97
C ILE A 291 10.52 12.11 4.75
N TYR A 292 9.72 13.18 4.90
CA TYR A 292 10.20 14.55 4.82
C TYR A 292 11.33 14.81 5.82
N TRP A 293 11.12 14.47 7.08
CA TRP A 293 12.11 14.62 8.14
C TRP A 293 13.42 13.87 7.87
N ALA A 294 13.35 12.65 7.33
CA ALA A 294 14.54 11.81 7.15
C ALA A 294 15.26 12.06 5.81
N PHE A 295 14.54 12.38 4.75
CA PHE A 295 15.05 12.40 3.38
C PHE A 295 14.81 13.73 2.64
N GLY A 296 13.96 14.60 3.17
CA GLY A 296 13.62 15.90 2.59
C GLY A 296 12.45 15.85 1.60
N TRP A 297 12.03 17.03 1.14
CA TRP A 297 10.84 17.24 0.32
C TRP A 297 10.82 16.43 -0.97
N ARG A 298 11.96 16.27 -1.64
CA ARG A 298 12.05 15.57 -2.93
C ARG A 298 11.65 14.10 -2.82
N VAL A 299 12.22 13.38 -1.84
CA VAL A 299 11.90 11.97 -1.61
C VAL A 299 10.44 11.81 -1.14
N MET A 300 9.98 12.75 -0.30
CA MET A 300 8.58 12.79 0.13
C MET A 300 7.63 12.93 -1.06
N SER A 301 7.88 13.89 -1.97
CA SER A 301 7.04 14.09 -3.14
C SER A 301 7.05 12.89 -4.08
N VAL A 302 8.21 12.27 -4.33
CA VAL A 302 8.31 11.00 -5.10
C VAL A 302 7.48 9.91 -4.43
N GLY A 303 7.59 9.80 -3.10
CA GLY A 303 6.80 8.84 -2.32
C GLY A 303 5.30 9.07 -2.42
N ILE A 304 4.85 10.33 -2.29
CA ILE A 304 3.43 10.70 -2.41
C ILE A 304 2.91 10.40 -3.83
N ILE A 305 3.66 10.77 -4.87
CA ILE A 305 3.25 10.53 -6.26
C ILE A 305 3.20 9.03 -6.55
N PHE A 306 4.20 8.26 -6.10
CA PHE A 306 4.17 6.81 -6.22
C PHE A 306 2.94 6.22 -5.50
N TRP A 307 2.73 6.58 -4.23
CA TRP A 307 1.60 6.10 -3.44
C TRP A 307 0.25 6.42 -4.09
N GLY A 308 0.07 7.67 -4.51
CA GLY A 308 -1.19 8.14 -5.07
C GLY A 308 -1.50 7.60 -6.46
N CYS A 309 -0.45 7.26 -7.23
CA CYS A 309 -0.60 6.90 -8.63
C CYS A 309 -0.32 5.42 -8.95
N GLN A 310 0.31 4.62 -8.06
CA GLN A 310 0.52 3.21 -8.36
C GLN A 310 -0.82 2.44 -8.31
N LEU A 311 -0.99 1.45 -9.20
CA LEU A 311 -2.23 0.69 -9.31
C LEU A 311 -2.41 -0.34 -8.20
N PRO A 312 -1.41 -1.20 -7.88
CA PRO A 312 -1.66 -2.37 -7.04
C PRO A 312 -2.28 -2.07 -5.68
N ALA A 313 -1.86 -0.98 -5.01
CA ALA A 313 -2.41 -0.58 -3.71
C ALA A 313 -3.29 0.68 -3.82
N GLU A 314 -4.20 0.69 -4.80
CA GLU A 314 -5.17 1.77 -4.95
C GLU A 314 -6.21 1.79 -3.82
N TYR A 315 -6.90 2.92 -3.68
CA TYR A 315 -7.88 3.16 -2.61
C TYR A 315 -8.96 2.07 -2.52
N PHE A 316 -9.40 1.54 -3.66
CA PHE A 316 -10.42 0.50 -3.75
C PHE A 316 -10.16 -0.72 -2.84
N TRP A 317 -8.90 -1.10 -2.63
CA TRP A 317 -8.58 -2.30 -1.85
C TRP A 317 -8.64 -2.09 -0.34
N THR A 318 -8.02 -1.03 0.13
CA THR A 318 -7.82 -0.84 1.58
C THR A 318 -8.03 0.61 2.03
N GLY A 319 -8.54 1.47 1.15
CA GLY A 319 -8.86 2.84 1.51
C GLY A 319 -10.08 2.91 2.43
N GLY A 320 -10.05 3.80 3.40
CA GLY A 320 -11.14 3.94 4.37
C GLY A 320 -11.37 2.72 5.26
N ALA A 321 -10.38 1.84 5.38
CA ALA A 321 -10.45 0.61 6.17
C ALA A 321 -9.98 0.82 7.62
N PHE A 322 -10.06 -0.22 8.44
CA PHE A 322 -9.73 -0.18 9.86
C PHE A 322 -8.26 -0.56 10.07
N MET A 323 -7.40 0.43 10.30
CA MET A 323 -5.96 0.27 10.55
C MET A 323 -5.27 -0.66 9.54
N ARG A 324 -5.47 -0.42 8.25
CA ARG A 324 -4.84 -1.23 7.20
C ARG A 324 -3.48 -0.69 6.77
N GLN A 325 -3.15 0.56 7.15
CA GLN A 325 -1.91 1.22 6.76
C GLN A 325 -0.87 1.30 7.89
N ASP A 326 -1.18 0.73 9.05
CA ASP A 326 -0.30 0.68 10.22
C ASP A 326 1.05 0.02 9.93
N TRP A 327 1.05 -1.18 9.35
CA TRP A 327 2.25 -1.96 9.08
C TRP A 327 3.22 -1.22 8.12
N VAL A 328 2.71 -0.57 7.08
CA VAL A 328 3.55 0.15 6.12
C VAL A 328 4.06 1.46 6.70
N PHE A 329 3.26 2.13 7.56
CA PHE A 329 3.72 3.27 8.33
C PHE A 329 4.95 2.91 9.18
N TYR A 330 4.87 1.85 9.98
CA TYR A 330 5.99 1.42 10.82
C TYR A 330 7.18 0.89 10.02
N LEU A 331 6.92 0.25 8.87
CA LEU A 331 7.98 -0.17 7.95
C LEU A 331 8.76 1.02 7.39
N VAL A 332 8.07 2.06 6.94
CA VAL A 332 8.65 3.32 6.44
C VAL A 332 9.35 4.08 7.55
N LEU A 333 8.71 4.18 8.72
CA LEU A 333 9.27 4.84 9.91
C LEU A 333 10.58 4.18 10.34
N SER A 334 10.68 2.85 10.28
CA SER A 334 11.93 2.11 10.53
C SER A 334 13.08 2.62 9.66
N GLY A 335 12.88 2.70 8.34
CA GLY A 335 13.88 3.22 7.42
C GLY A 335 14.27 4.68 7.71
N CYS A 336 13.27 5.52 8.07
CA CYS A 336 13.48 6.92 8.44
C CYS A 336 14.30 7.06 9.74
N LEU A 337 13.96 6.29 10.78
CA LEU A 337 14.66 6.27 12.06
C LEU A 337 16.12 5.80 11.90
N ILE A 338 16.34 4.73 11.13
CA ILE A 338 17.68 4.24 10.84
C ILE A 338 18.49 5.30 10.08
N ARG A 339 17.90 5.99 9.12
CA ARG A 339 18.53 7.08 8.38
C ARG A 339 18.96 8.23 9.31
N LYS A 340 18.15 8.52 10.34
CA LYS A 340 18.41 9.53 11.36
C LYS A 340 19.23 9.02 12.55
N ARG A 341 19.77 7.77 12.47
CA ARG A 341 20.62 7.11 13.47
C ARG A 341 19.89 6.74 14.79
N TYR A 342 18.57 6.73 14.82
CA TYR A 342 17.77 6.18 15.93
C TYR A 342 17.65 4.66 15.78
N PHE A 343 18.77 3.96 15.87
CA PHE A 343 18.87 2.55 15.47
C PHE A 343 17.98 1.60 16.27
N ALA A 344 17.90 1.73 17.60
CA ALA A 344 17.05 0.89 18.42
C ALA A 344 15.55 1.10 18.08
N LEU A 345 15.11 2.35 17.98
CA LEU A 345 13.73 2.66 17.57
C LEU A 345 13.43 2.19 16.15
N GLY A 346 14.43 2.28 15.24
CA GLY A 346 14.30 1.73 13.88
C GLY A 346 14.11 0.22 13.88
N GLY A 347 14.83 -0.50 14.72
CA GLY A 347 14.66 -1.94 14.91
C GLY A 347 13.32 -2.29 15.53
N ALA A 348 12.88 -1.57 16.56
CA ALA A 348 11.58 -1.74 17.20
C ALA A 348 10.42 -1.50 16.23
N SER A 349 10.48 -0.42 15.45
CA SER A 349 9.48 -0.08 14.43
C SER A 349 9.39 -1.16 13.34
N PHE A 350 10.53 -1.71 12.90
CA PHE A 350 10.58 -2.82 11.94
C PHE A 350 9.95 -4.09 12.52
N ALA A 351 10.30 -4.46 13.77
CA ALA A 351 9.75 -5.62 14.44
C ALA A 351 8.22 -5.49 14.58
N TYR A 352 7.73 -4.32 14.96
CA TYR A 352 6.30 -4.07 15.06
C TYR A 352 5.60 -4.24 13.70
N SER A 353 6.13 -3.64 12.63
CA SER A 353 5.61 -3.85 11.26
C SER A 353 5.54 -5.34 10.89
N THR A 354 6.58 -6.12 11.24
CA THR A 354 6.63 -7.56 11.00
C THR A 354 5.60 -8.34 11.82
N LEU A 355 5.37 -7.92 13.05
CA LEU A 355 4.36 -8.54 13.93
C LEU A 355 2.92 -8.17 13.53
N LEU A 356 2.72 -7.06 12.81
CA LEU A 356 1.42 -6.67 12.23
C LEU A 356 1.11 -7.43 10.93
N ARG A 357 2.16 -7.77 10.14
CA ARG A 357 2.05 -8.53 8.88
C ARG A 357 3.36 -9.30 8.69
N VAL A 358 3.31 -10.60 8.66
CA VAL A 358 4.51 -11.46 8.73
C VAL A 358 5.53 -11.20 7.61
N PHE A 359 5.08 -10.94 6.38
CA PHE A 359 5.94 -10.82 5.20
C PHE A 359 6.97 -9.66 5.24
N PRO A 360 6.76 -8.51 5.93
CA PRO A 360 7.81 -7.50 6.08
C PRO A 360 9.10 -8.05 6.68
N GLY A 361 9.02 -9.13 7.47
CA GLY A 361 10.17 -9.81 8.04
C GLY A 361 11.21 -10.28 7.01
N VAL A 362 10.80 -10.55 5.77
CA VAL A 362 11.72 -10.90 4.68
C VAL A 362 12.73 -9.77 4.40
N LEU A 363 12.36 -8.51 4.64
CA LEU A 363 13.25 -7.36 4.45
C LEU A 363 14.43 -7.34 5.44
N LEU A 364 14.37 -8.12 6.53
CA LEU A 364 15.46 -8.34 7.46
C LEU A 364 16.69 -8.95 6.77
N ALA A 365 16.50 -9.70 5.68
CA ALA A 365 17.59 -10.32 4.91
C ALA A 365 18.65 -9.28 4.51
N GLY A 366 18.26 -8.07 4.14
CA GLY A 366 19.22 -7.00 3.82
C GLY A 366 20.10 -6.61 5.00
N TRP A 367 19.51 -6.50 6.19
CA TRP A 367 20.28 -6.18 7.41
C TRP A 367 21.21 -7.32 7.81
N ILE A 368 20.74 -8.57 7.69
CA ILE A 368 21.52 -9.77 7.97
C ILE A 368 22.76 -9.82 7.06
N VAL A 369 22.60 -9.63 5.74
CA VAL A 369 23.73 -9.64 4.80
C VAL A 369 24.74 -8.54 5.14
N VAL A 370 24.29 -7.32 5.44
CA VAL A 370 25.17 -6.21 5.83
C VAL A 370 25.89 -6.53 7.14
N ALA A 371 25.19 -7.05 8.14
CA ALA A 371 25.74 -7.37 9.45
C ALA A 371 26.78 -8.51 9.37
N ILE A 372 26.47 -9.59 8.66
CA ILE A 372 27.38 -10.72 8.43
C ILE A 372 28.62 -10.27 7.66
N THR A 373 28.43 -9.49 6.59
CA THR A 373 29.54 -8.95 5.81
C THR A 373 30.47 -8.09 6.67
N HIS A 374 29.91 -7.26 7.54
CA HIS A 374 30.70 -6.46 8.49
C HIS A 374 31.43 -7.34 9.50
N LEU A 375 30.78 -8.34 10.06
CA LEU A 375 31.32 -9.29 11.03
C LEU A 375 32.50 -10.07 10.43
N ILE A 376 32.35 -10.60 9.22
CA ILE A 376 33.44 -11.32 8.51
C ILE A 376 34.63 -10.42 8.29
N LYS A 377 34.40 -9.18 7.84
CA LYS A 377 35.49 -8.23 7.51
C LYS A 377 36.20 -7.68 8.73
N HIS A 378 35.49 -7.37 9.81
CA HIS A 378 35.99 -6.65 10.96
C HIS A 378 36.10 -7.51 12.23
N LYS A 379 35.66 -8.78 12.16
CA LYS A 379 35.63 -9.76 13.28
C LYS A 379 34.87 -9.28 14.51
N ARG A 380 34.02 -8.26 14.34
CA ARG A 380 33.16 -7.70 15.40
C ARG A 380 31.88 -7.13 14.79
N MET A 381 30.80 -7.13 15.56
CA MET A 381 29.56 -6.45 15.19
C MET A 381 29.68 -4.94 15.30
N ALA A 382 29.10 -4.22 14.35
CA ALA A 382 29.05 -2.77 14.48
C ALA A 382 28.03 -2.36 15.55
N PRO A 383 28.32 -1.32 16.39
CA PRO A 383 27.40 -0.92 17.47
C PRO A 383 25.98 -0.58 16.99
N HIS A 384 25.85 -0.03 15.80
CA HIS A 384 24.53 0.31 15.24
C HIS A 384 23.76 -0.94 14.80
N HIS A 385 24.41 -2.02 14.35
CA HIS A 385 23.74 -3.30 14.08
C HIS A 385 23.20 -3.91 15.36
N VAL A 386 24.00 -3.89 16.43
CA VAL A 386 23.58 -4.37 17.77
C VAL A 386 22.38 -3.58 18.28
N ARG A 387 22.41 -2.24 18.17
CA ARG A 387 21.29 -1.39 18.61
C ARG A 387 20.00 -1.67 17.84
N VAL A 388 20.06 -1.86 16.52
CA VAL A 388 18.87 -2.24 15.71
C VAL A 388 18.32 -3.58 16.19
N MET A 389 19.20 -4.58 16.38
CA MET A 389 18.80 -5.90 16.86
C MET A 389 18.18 -5.83 18.26
N MET A 390 18.80 -5.11 19.19
CA MET A 390 18.27 -4.92 20.55
C MET A 390 16.88 -4.28 20.53
N GLY A 391 16.65 -3.24 19.72
CA GLY A 391 15.35 -2.61 19.58
C GLY A 391 14.29 -3.58 19.05
N GLY A 392 14.63 -4.36 18.02
CA GLY A 392 13.75 -5.38 17.48
C GLY A 392 13.40 -6.48 18.48
N VAL A 393 14.41 -7.02 19.17
CA VAL A 393 14.23 -8.05 20.20
C VAL A 393 13.38 -7.51 21.36
N ALA A 394 13.68 -6.31 21.87
CA ALA A 394 12.91 -5.70 22.96
C ALA A 394 11.44 -5.49 22.57
N ALA A 395 11.16 -4.97 21.38
CA ALA A 395 9.78 -4.81 20.90
C ALA A 395 9.07 -6.15 20.79
N THR A 396 9.71 -7.19 20.26
CA THR A 396 9.14 -8.52 20.15
C THR A 396 8.87 -9.14 21.53
N ALA A 397 9.84 -9.01 22.46
CA ALA A 397 9.74 -9.53 23.82
C ALA A 397 8.64 -8.85 24.66
N ILE A 398 8.22 -7.65 24.29
CA ILE A 398 7.08 -6.94 24.91
C ILE A 398 5.77 -7.28 24.20
N LEU A 399 5.73 -7.17 22.89
CA LEU A 399 4.48 -7.22 22.11
C LEU A 399 3.92 -8.65 22.01
N VAL A 400 4.78 -9.66 21.88
CA VAL A 400 4.31 -11.06 21.77
C VAL A 400 3.67 -11.55 23.08
N PRO A 401 4.31 -11.43 24.27
CA PRO A 401 3.66 -11.79 25.51
C PRO A 401 2.38 -10.98 25.80
N LEU A 402 2.39 -9.67 25.47
CA LEU A 402 1.21 -8.82 25.60
C LEU A 402 0.05 -9.35 24.75
N SER A 403 0.33 -9.72 23.50
CA SER A 403 -0.70 -10.27 22.61
C SER A 403 -1.20 -11.66 23.07
N ILE A 404 -0.33 -12.48 23.64
CA ILE A 404 -0.72 -13.77 24.24
C ILE A 404 -1.62 -13.56 25.47
N ALA A 405 -1.25 -12.63 26.35
CA ALA A 405 -2.07 -12.31 27.51
C ALA A 405 -3.46 -11.79 27.10
N PHE A 406 -3.53 -11.09 25.98
CA PHE A 406 -4.75 -10.45 25.48
C PHE A 406 -5.62 -11.41 24.66
N ALA A 407 -5.08 -12.06 23.62
CA ALA A 407 -5.81 -12.92 22.70
C ALA A 407 -5.83 -14.40 23.11
N GLY A 408 -5.03 -14.78 24.11
CA GLY A 408 -4.91 -16.17 24.60
C GLY A 408 -3.71 -16.91 24.01
N ALA A 409 -3.27 -17.98 24.70
CA ALA A 409 -2.10 -18.76 24.31
C ALA A 409 -2.28 -19.47 22.96
N ASP A 410 -3.51 -19.90 22.65
CA ASP A 410 -3.83 -20.60 21.41
C ASP A 410 -3.91 -19.70 20.17
N SER A 411 -3.82 -18.38 20.35
CA SER A 411 -3.97 -17.41 19.25
C SER A 411 -2.89 -17.57 18.16
N TYR A 412 -1.64 -17.87 18.54
CA TYR A 412 -0.55 -18.07 17.57
C TYR A 412 -0.66 -19.38 16.79
N PRO A 413 -0.86 -20.55 17.42
CA PRO A 413 -1.16 -21.79 16.70
C PRO A 413 -2.38 -21.65 15.77
N ALA A 414 -3.46 -21.04 16.24
CA ALA A 414 -4.66 -20.79 15.44
C ALA A 414 -4.38 -19.89 14.24
N PHE A 415 -3.65 -18.79 14.45
CA PHE A 415 -3.20 -17.90 13.37
C PHE A 415 -2.35 -18.65 12.35
N TYR A 416 -1.36 -19.44 12.81
CA TYR A 416 -0.48 -20.18 11.92
C TYR A 416 -1.24 -21.18 11.05
N LYS A 417 -2.15 -21.97 11.65
CA LYS A 417 -3.02 -22.90 10.93
C LYS A 417 -3.86 -22.16 9.88
N HIS A 418 -4.50 -21.06 10.27
CA HIS A 418 -5.36 -20.29 9.39
C HIS A 418 -4.58 -19.66 8.22
N ILE A 419 -3.41 -19.06 8.49
CA ILE A 419 -2.62 -18.43 7.43
C ILE A 419 -2.02 -19.45 6.45
N GLN A 420 -1.75 -20.69 6.89
CA GLN A 420 -1.36 -21.77 5.97
C GLN A 420 -2.48 -22.10 4.98
N VAL A 421 -3.72 -22.24 5.48
CA VAL A 421 -4.90 -22.49 4.61
C VAL A 421 -5.07 -21.34 3.63
N HIS A 422 -5.00 -20.11 4.12
CA HIS A 422 -5.12 -18.90 3.29
C HIS A 422 -4.03 -18.83 2.21
N ASN A 423 -2.75 -19.04 2.55
CA ASN A 423 -1.64 -18.98 1.61
C ASN A 423 -1.68 -20.10 0.56
N ASN A 424 -2.33 -21.21 0.83
CA ASN A 424 -2.51 -22.31 -0.11
C ASN A 424 -3.70 -22.09 -1.06
N THR A 425 -4.47 -21.01 -0.85
CA THR A 425 -5.62 -20.67 -1.69
C THR A 425 -5.22 -19.58 -2.70
N PRO A 426 -5.21 -19.88 -4.01
CA PRO A 426 -4.94 -18.87 -5.01
C PRO A 426 -5.99 -17.76 -5.00
N LEU A 427 -5.52 -16.51 -4.96
CA LEU A 427 -6.37 -15.31 -5.07
C LEU A 427 -6.15 -14.64 -6.42
N THR A 428 -7.21 -14.01 -6.95
CA THR A 428 -7.17 -13.36 -8.27
C THR A 428 -6.28 -12.11 -8.28
N ASN A 429 -6.11 -11.48 -7.13
CA ASN A 429 -5.30 -10.27 -6.93
C ASN A 429 -3.94 -10.54 -6.26
N ASN A 430 -3.51 -11.80 -6.21
CA ASN A 430 -2.16 -12.13 -5.78
C ASN A 430 -1.12 -11.64 -6.79
N MET A 431 0.02 -11.20 -6.28
CA MET A 431 1.15 -10.72 -7.06
C MET A 431 2.46 -11.34 -6.57
N GLY A 432 3.41 -11.52 -7.48
CA GLY A 432 4.73 -12.07 -7.21
C GLY A 432 5.25 -12.95 -8.34
N LEU A 433 6.45 -13.49 -8.15
CA LEU A 433 7.07 -14.38 -9.12
C LEU A 433 6.25 -15.67 -9.34
N ALA A 434 5.68 -16.21 -8.25
CA ALA A 434 4.81 -17.38 -8.33
C ALA A 434 3.55 -17.11 -9.16
N THR A 435 2.95 -15.92 -9.05
CA THR A 435 1.81 -15.51 -9.87
C THR A 435 2.15 -15.53 -11.37
N ILE A 436 3.34 -15.03 -11.74
CA ILE A 436 3.80 -15.04 -13.14
C ILE A 436 3.92 -16.49 -13.66
N LEU A 437 4.55 -17.37 -12.89
CA LEU A 437 4.78 -18.76 -13.27
C LEU A 437 3.48 -19.59 -13.31
N ALA A 438 2.51 -19.25 -12.45
CA ALA A 438 1.23 -19.94 -12.37
C ALA A 438 0.26 -19.53 -13.49
N GLN A 439 0.47 -18.41 -14.18
CA GLN A 439 -0.43 -17.94 -15.22
C GLN A 439 -0.29 -18.73 -16.53
N GLY A 440 -1.42 -19.18 -17.07
CA GLY A 440 -1.52 -19.81 -18.39
C GLY A 440 -2.53 -19.08 -19.27
N TYR A 441 -2.34 -19.13 -20.59
CA TYR A 441 -3.25 -18.46 -21.52
C TYR A 441 -4.66 -19.04 -21.46
N GLU A 442 -4.79 -20.37 -21.45
CA GLU A 442 -6.08 -21.07 -21.37
C GLU A 442 -6.67 -21.08 -19.94
N GLY A 443 -5.83 -20.85 -18.93
CA GLY A 443 -6.21 -20.87 -17.51
C GLY A 443 -6.59 -19.50 -16.96
N ARG A 444 -7.09 -18.56 -17.78
CA ARG A 444 -7.61 -17.29 -17.30
C ARG A 444 -8.89 -17.52 -16.52
N MET A 445 -9.02 -16.82 -15.39
CA MET A 445 -10.14 -16.99 -14.46
C MET A 445 -11.51 -16.94 -15.15
N GLU A 446 -11.76 -15.91 -15.95
CA GLU A 446 -13.03 -15.72 -16.64
C GLU A 446 -13.29 -16.78 -17.74
N ALA A 447 -12.24 -17.38 -18.31
CA ALA A 447 -12.37 -18.39 -19.34
C ALA A 447 -12.71 -19.78 -18.81
N VAL A 448 -12.33 -20.08 -17.54
CA VAL A 448 -12.53 -21.40 -16.91
C VAL A 448 -13.53 -21.38 -15.76
N ARG A 449 -14.13 -20.23 -15.48
CA ARG A 449 -15.16 -20.06 -14.46
C ARG A 449 -16.38 -20.91 -14.80
N ASP A 450 -16.88 -21.67 -13.82
CA ASP A 450 -18.07 -22.51 -13.96
C ASP A 450 -19.07 -22.22 -12.83
N GLU A 451 -20.15 -21.51 -13.18
CA GLU A 451 -21.19 -21.12 -12.23
C GLU A 451 -22.01 -22.31 -11.67
N LYS A 452 -21.91 -23.49 -12.29
CA LYS A 452 -22.58 -24.71 -11.81
C LYS A 452 -21.88 -25.32 -10.59
N LEU A 453 -20.61 -25.01 -10.42
CA LEU A 453 -19.85 -25.52 -9.27
C LEU A 453 -20.17 -24.77 -7.99
N LEU A 454 -19.98 -25.42 -6.84
CA LEU A 454 -20.12 -24.78 -5.54
C LEU A 454 -19.16 -23.56 -5.42
N ASP A 455 -17.90 -23.74 -5.79
CA ASP A 455 -16.94 -22.65 -6.01
C ASP A 455 -16.69 -22.49 -7.50
N PRO A 456 -17.21 -21.44 -8.15
CA PRO A 456 -17.03 -21.19 -9.58
C PRO A 456 -15.57 -21.08 -10.03
N PHE A 457 -14.65 -20.83 -9.10
CA PHE A 457 -13.22 -20.66 -9.36
C PHE A 457 -12.37 -21.89 -9.06
N SER A 458 -12.97 -23.02 -8.66
CA SER A 458 -12.24 -24.23 -8.25
C SER A 458 -11.31 -24.75 -9.33
N LYS A 459 -11.80 -24.82 -10.59
CA LYS A 459 -11.00 -25.23 -11.75
C LYS A 459 -9.82 -24.29 -12.02
N TRP A 460 -10.03 -22.99 -11.93
CA TRP A 460 -8.97 -21.99 -12.06
C TRP A 460 -7.89 -22.17 -10.98
N LYS A 461 -8.32 -22.36 -9.71
CA LYS A 461 -7.41 -22.57 -8.58
C LYS A 461 -6.57 -23.84 -8.76
N GLU A 462 -7.18 -24.92 -9.25
CA GLU A 462 -6.50 -26.18 -9.53
C GLU A 462 -5.46 -26.01 -10.65
N MET A 463 -5.84 -25.44 -11.79
CA MET A 463 -4.94 -25.18 -12.92
C MET A 463 -3.72 -24.33 -12.51
N ARG A 464 -3.92 -23.32 -11.67
CA ARG A 464 -2.82 -22.50 -11.14
C ARG A 464 -1.87 -23.31 -10.25
N ARG A 465 -2.39 -24.11 -9.34
CA ARG A 465 -1.57 -24.96 -8.46
C ARG A 465 -0.75 -25.96 -9.25
N ASP A 466 -1.36 -26.66 -10.22
CA ASP A 466 -0.69 -27.65 -11.06
C ASP A 466 0.40 -27.02 -11.91
N ARG A 467 0.11 -25.85 -12.50
CA ARG A 467 1.10 -25.11 -13.27
C ARG A 467 2.27 -24.65 -12.42
N LEU A 468 2.01 -24.06 -11.24
CA LEU A 468 3.08 -23.66 -10.32
C LEU A 468 3.91 -24.86 -9.85
N LYS A 469 3.29 -26.01 -9.63
CA LYS A 469 3.99 -27.27 -9.31
C LYS A 469 4.90 -27.71 -10.45
N SER A 470 4.43 -27.63 -11.70
CA SER A 470 5.22 -27.97 -12.89
C SER A 470 6.41 -27.01 -13.09
N PHE A 471 6.23 -25.72 -12.81
CA PHE A 471 7.30 -24.71 -12.91
C PHE A 471 8.15 -24.55 -11.64
N ARG A 472 7.95 -25.41 -10.62
CA ARG A 472 8.71 -25.34 -9.37
C ARG A 472 10.23 -25.39 -9.56
N PRO A 473 10.83 -26.22 -10.43
CA PRO A 473 12.28 -26.20 -10.67
C PRO A 473 12.76 -24.85 -11.21
N LEU A 474 12.04 -24.26 -12.18
CA LEU A 474 12.37 -22.93 -12.69
C LEU A 474 12.26 -21.86 -11.61
N HIS A 475 11.21 -21.91 -10.78
CA HIS A 475 11.03 -21.01 -9.66
C HIS A 475 12.24 -21.04 -8.72
N ILE A 476 12.72 -22.23 -8.35
CA ILE A 476 13.91 -22.40 -7.47
C ILE A 476 15.15 -21.81 -8.13
N VAL A 477 15.38 -22.03 -9.42
CA VAL A 477 16.54 -21.47 -10.16
C VAL A 477 16.49 -19.94 -10.17
N LEU A 478 15.32 -19.35 -10.43
CA LEU A 478 15.15 -17.89 -10.42
C LEU A 478 15.36 -17.30 -9.03
N LEU A 479 14.86 -17.97 -7.99
CA LEU A 479 15.09 -17.57 -6.60
C LEU A 479 16.57 -17.62 -6.22
N ALA A 480 17.27 -18.69 -6.58
CA ALA A 480 18.69 -18.85 -6.33
C ALA A 480 19.52 -17.76 -7.04
N GLY A 481 19.22 -17.50 -8.32
CA GLY A 481 19.86 -16.43 -9.10
C GLY A 481 19.64 -15.07 -8.48
N LEU A 482 18.40 -14.75 -8.05
CA LEU A 482 18.09 -13.50 -7.38
C LEU A 482 18.78 -13.38 -6.02
N ALA A 483 18.82 -14.46 -5.22
CA ALA A 483 19.49 -14.48 -3.93
C ALA A 483 21.00 -14.21 -4.07
N ILE A 484 21.66 -14.85 -5.05
CA ILE A 484 23.08 -14.62 -5.36
C ILE A 484 23.31 -13.17 -5.77
N ALA A 485 22.48 -12.63 -6.69
CA ALA A 485 22.56 -11.25 -7.12
C ALA A 485 22.36 -10.27 -5.94
N PHE A 486 21.36 -10.55 -5.10
CA PHE A 486 21.06 -9.78 -3.91
C PHE A 486 22.24 -9.74 -2.93
N VAL A 487 22.79 -10.89 -2.56
CA VAL A 487 23.94 -10.98 -1.66
C VAL A 487 25.14 -10.25 -2.23
N LYS A 488 25.44 -10.43 -3.53
CA LYS A 488 26.54 -9.75 -4.23
C LYS A 488 26.41 -8.22 -4.19
N VAL A 489 25.19 -7.71 -4.31
CA VAL A 489 24.92 -6.26 -4.26
C VAL A 489 24.92 -5.75 -2.82
N VAL A 490 24.15 -6.38 -1.94
CA VAL A 490 23.89 -5.87 -0.58
C VAL A 490 25.11 -6.00 0.32
N SER A 491 25.99 -7.01 0.12
CA SER A 491 27.25 -7.14 0.87
C SER A 491 28.20 -5.93 0.71
N ARG A 492 27.98 -5.10 -0.32
CA ARG A 492 28.75 -3.85 -0.54
C ARG A 492 28.06 -2.61 0.00
N VAL A 493 26.82 -2.74 0.46
CA VAL A 493 26.05 -1.65 1.06
C VAL A 493 26.42 -1.54 2.55
N LYS A 494 26.63 -0.29 3.02
CA LYS A 494 26.92 -0.03 4.44
C LYS A 494 25.69 0.44 5.22
N SER A 495 24.71 0.99 4.52
CA SER A 495 23.52 1.62 5.12
C SER A 495 22.37 0.63 5.23
N LEU A 496 21.88 0.37 6.44
CA LEU A 496 20.79 -0.57 6.69
C LEU A 496 19.46 -0.16 5.99
N TRP A 497 19.13 1.14 5.92
CA TRP A 497 17.93 1.60 5.21
C TRP A 497 18.01 1.36 3.69
N ILE A 498 19.22 1.41 3.08
CA ILE A 498 19.41 1.04 1.66
C ILE A 498 19.23 -0.47 1.49
N ALA A 499 19.83 -1.27 2.38
CA ALA A 499 19.70 -2.72 2.36
C ALA A 499 18.24 -3.16 2.52
N GLN A 500 17.49 -2.52 3.44
CA GLN A 500 16.05 -2.74 3.61
C GLN A 500 15.28 -2.49 2.30
N ALA A 501 15.51 -1.36 1.64
CA ALA A 501 14.83 -1.03 0.40
C ALA A 501 15.22 -1.98 -0.76
N LEU A 502 16.46 -2.45 -0.83
CA LEU A 502 16.89 -3.42 -1.85
C LEU A 502 16.33 -4.83 -1.61
N SER A 503 15.90 -5.14 -0.38
CA SER A 503 15.28 -6.44 -0.06
C SER A 503 13.86 -6.60 -0.60
N LEU A 504 13.24 -5.54 -1.15
CA LEU A 504 11.90 -5.61 -1.78
C LEU A 504 11.80 -6.72 -2.83
N GLY A 505 12.88 -6.94 -3.61
CA GLY A 505 12.93 -8.01 -4.60
C GLY A 505 12.79 -9.42 -4.01
N LEU A 506 13.24 -9.64 -2.79
CA LEU A 506 13.09 -10.92 -2.12
C LEU A 506 11.63 -11.16 -1.70
N VAL A 507 10.91 -10.14 -1.22
CA VAL A 507 9.51 -10.30 -0.84
C VAL A 507 8.69 -10.81 -2.02
N ILE A 508 8.74 -10.10 -3.16
CA ILE A 508 7.93 -10.46 -4.33
C ILE A 508 8.31 -11.77 -5.00
N SER A 509 9.48 -12.29 -4.67
CA SER A 509 9.98 -13.54 -5.24
C SER A 509 9.72 -14.74 -4.33
N LEU A 510 9.81 -14.54 -3.01
CA LEU A 510 9.64 -15.58 -2.00
C LEU A 510 8.20 -15.75 -1.52
N VAL A 511 7.41 -14.65 -1.55
CA VAL A 511 6.08 -14.62 -0.98
C VAL A 511 5.09 -14.13 -2.02
N GLU A 512 4.02 -14.88 -2.22
CA GLU A 512 2.86 -14.43 -2.99
C GLU A 512 1.97 -13.62 -2.06
N VAL A 513 1.84 -12.32 -2.30
CA VAL A 513 1.03 -11.41 -1.50
C VAL A 513 -0.01 -10.71 -2.35
N THR A 514 -1.13 -10.33 -1.74
CA THR A 514 -2.18 -9.57 -2.43
C THR A 514 -1.69 -8.19 -2.85
N CYS A 515 -2.24 -7.67 -3.93
CA CYS A 515 -1.79 -6.47 -4.64
C CYS A 515 -1.57 -5.25 -3.73
N TYR A 516 -2.43 -5.00 -2.77
CA TYR A 516 -2.35 -3.83 -1.89
C TYR A 516 -1.11 -3.82 -0.97
N TYR A 517 -0.46 -4.94 -0.74
CA TYR A 517 0.82 -4.98 -0.02
C TYR A 517 2.00 -4.44 -0.84
N TYR A 518 1.82 -4.23 -2.14
CA TYR A 518 2.84 -3.58 -2.98
C TYR A 518 3.05 -2.11 -2.64
N SER A 519 2.23 -1.53 -1.77
CA SER A 519 2.51 -0.28 -1.06
C SER A 519 3.90 -0.24 -0.40
N MET A 520 4.48 -1.39 -0.03
CA MET A 520 5.85 -1.50 0.49
C MET A 520 6.91 -0.96 -0.46
N PHE A 521 6.65 -0.93 -1.77
CA PHE A 521 7.57 -0.34 -2.74
C PHE A 521 7.78 1.17 -2.58
N LEU A 522 7.02 1.82 -1.70
CA LEU A 522 7.32 3.17 -1.23
C LEU A 522 8.75 3.30 -0.68
N LEU A 523 9.32 2.23 -0.09
CA LEU A 523 10.73 2.20 0.33
C LEU A 523 11.71 2.45 -0.82
N ALA A 524 11.35 2.11 -2.07
CA ALA A 524 12.20 2.38 -3.23
C ALA A 524 12.42 3.89 -3.45
N ALA A 525 11.46 4.72 -3.04
CA ALA A 525 11.61 6.18 -3.11
C ALA A 525 12.80 6.68 -2.27
N PHE A 526 13.17 6.00 -1.16
CA PHE A 526 14.34 6.36 -0.36
C PHE A 526 15.65 6.30 -1.15
N LEU A 527 15.74 5.34 -2.07
CA LEU A 527 16.93 5.13 -2.89
C LEU A 527 17.20 6.31 -3.85
N SER A 528 16.18 7.11 -4.16
CA SER A 528 16.30 8.32 -4.97
C SER A 528 17.21 9.38 -4.32
N ARG A 529 17.32 9.38 -2.98
CA ARG A 529 18.28 10.22 -2.25
C ARG A 529 19.74 9.89 -2.60
N HIS A 530 20.02 8.62 -2.86
CA HIS A 530 21.37 8.13 -3.17
C HIS A 530 21.63 8.01 -4.68
N ARG A 531 20.62 7.64 -5.46
CA ARG A 531 20.67 7.43 -6.91
C ARG A 531 19.54 8.15 -7.60
N ARG A 532 19.79 9.30 -8.23
CA ARG A 532 18.74 10.11 -8.89
C ARG A 532 17.97 9.35 -9.97
N GLY A 533 18.61 8.45 -10.71
CA GLY A 533 17.91 7.62 -11.70
C GLY A 533 16.82 6.72 -11.12
N VAL A 534 16.88 6.36 -9.83
CA VAL A 534 15.85 5.56 -9.17
C VAL A 534 14.54 6.36 -9.04
N GLU A 535 14.60 7.68 -8.85
CA GLU A 535 13.42 8.54 -8.82
C GLU A 535 12.56 8.39 -10.08
N GLN A 536 13.22 8.45 -11.22
CA GLN A 536 12.56 8.31 -12.53
C GLN A 536 11.92 6.94 -12.68
N TRP A 537 12.61 5.89 -12.25
CA TRP A 537 12.07 4.53 -12.28
C TRP A 537 10.85 4.35 -11.37
N VAL A 538 10.89 4.85 -10.14
CA VAL A 538 9.76 4.79 -9.20
C VAL A 538 8.52 5.46 -9.80
N LEU A 539 8.70 6.65 -10.39
CA LEU A 539 7.61 7.40 -11.02
C LEU A 539 7.11 6.72 -12.31
N CYS A 540 8.03 6.19 -13.14
CA CYS A 540 7.65 5.43 -14.34
C CYS A 540 6.85 4.19 -14.00
N VAL A 541 7.25 3.41 -12.98
CA VAL A 541 6.50 2.22 -12.55
C VAL A 541 5.09 2.57 -12.11
N ALA A 542 4.92 3.66 -11.33
CA ALA A 542 3.61 4.13 -10.94
C ALA A 542 2.74 4.50 -12.15
N GLY A 543 3.29 5.20 -13.14
CA GLY A 543 2.55 5.57 -14.36
C GLY A 543 2.24 4.36 -15.25
N VAL A 544 3.23 3.51 -15.52
CA VAL A 544 3.08 2.33 -16.39
C VAL A 544 2.11 1.33 -15.78
N SER A 545 2.06 1.18 -14.44
CA SER A 545 1.09 0.31 -13.77
C SER A 545 -0.36 0.63 -14.15
N ASN A 546 -0.68 1.91 -14.31
CA ASN A 546 -2.00 2.35 -14.76
C ASN A 546 -2.19 2.19 -16.29
N LEU A 547 -1.16 2.46 -17.10
CA LEU A 547 -1.26 2.26 -18.56
C LEU A 547 -1.55 0.80 -18.93
N LEU A 548 -1.00 -0.15 -18.19
CA LEU A 548 -1.29 -1.57 -18.40
C LEU A 548 -2.79 -1.86 -18.29
N VAL A 549 -3.49 -1.29 -17.31
CA VAL A 549 -4.93 -1.51 -17.10
C VAL A 549 -5.82 -0.54 -17.86
N ALA A 550 -5.27 0.54 -18.38
CA ALA A 550 -5.96 1.37 -19.36
C ALA A 550 -6.31 0.58 -20.64
N ASN A 551 -5.66 -0.56 -20.87
CA ASN A 551 -6.06 -1.53 -21.87
C ASN A 551 -7.31 -2.31 -21.41
N ARG A 552 -8.41 -2.26 -22.18
CA ARG A 552 -9.68 -2.93 -21.85
C ARG A 552 -9.54 -4.44 -21.67
N TYR A 553 -8.66 -5.10 -22.42
CA TYR A 553 -8.41 -6.53 -22.28
C TYR A 553 -7.82 -6.89 -20.92
N LEU A 554 -6.79 -6.18 -20.46
CA LEU A 554 -6.19 -6.41 -19.14
C LEU A 554 -7.12 -5.94 -18.00
N SER A 555 -8.00 -4.98 -18.28
CA SER A 555 -9.01 -4.54 -17.32
C SER A 555 -10.10 -5.61 -17.11
N TYR A 556 -10.48 -6.35 -18.16
CA TYR A 556 -11.49 -7.40 -18.10
C TYR A 556 -10.98 -8.66 -17.38
N PHE A 557 -9.79 -9.15 -17.71
CA PHE A 557 -9.20 -10.34 -17.10
C PHE A 557 -8.44 -9.97 -15.83
N TYR A 558 -9.09 -10.17 -14.70
CA TYR A 558 -8.62 -9.69 -13.40
C TYR A 558 -7.32 -10.34 -12.94
N ASP A 559 -7.18 -11.66 -13.09
CA ASP A 559 -5.97 -12.42 -12.78
C ASP A 559 -4.80 -12.06 -13.73
N LEU A 560 -5.09 -11.78 -15.01
CA LEU A 560 -4.10 -11.35 -15.98
C LEU A 560 -3.60 -9.93 -15.67
N ARG A 561 -4.47 -9.03 -15.18
CA ARG A 561 -4.12 -7.69 -14.71
C ARG A 561 -2.99 -7.77 -13.68
N TYR A 562 -3.17 -8.57 -12.62
CA TYR A 562 -2.18 -8.68 -11.55
C TYR A 562 -0.95 -9.52 -11.93
N THR A 563 -1.06 -10.41 -12.91
CA THR A 563 0.10 -11.06 -13.50
C THR A 563 1.02 -10.05 -14.21
N TRP A 564 0.49 -9.16 -15.05
CA TRP A 564 1.29 -8.11 -15.69
C TRP A 564 1.83 -7.07 -14.70
N GLN A 565 1.08 -6.74 -13.65
CA GLN A 565 1.60 -5.94 -12.54
C GLN A 565 2.78 -6.64 -11.86
N SER A 566 2.68 -7.96 -11.65
CA SER A 566 3.78 -8.75 -11.09
C SER A 566 5.03 -8.70 -11.96
N VAL A 567 4.89 -8.83 -13.28
CA VAL A 567 6.02 -8.67 -14.22
C VAL A 567 6.66 -7.29 -14.08
N LEU A 568 5.86 -6.22 -14.10
CA LEU A 568 6.35 -4.86 -13.96
C LEU A 568 7.15 -4.66 -12.65
N PHE A 569 6.62 -5.11 -11.53
CA PHE A 569 7.27 -4.94 -10.23
C PHE A 569 8.48 -5.88 -10.04
N CYS A 570 8.48 -7.08 -10.63
CA CYS A 570 9.67 -7.94 -10.67
C CYS A 570 10.81 -7.30 -11.49
N VAL A 571 10.50 -6.77 -12.68
CA VAL A 571 11.47 -6.02 -13.49
C VAL A 571 11.99 -4.80 -12.74
N PHE A 572 11.11 -4.08 -12.05
CA PHE A 572 11.50 -2.94 -11.23
C PHE A 572 12.47 -3.35 -10.10
N ALA A 573 12.14 -4.37 -9.33
CA ALA A 573 12.96 -4.84 -8.23
C ALA A 573 14.35 -5.32 -8.69
N VAL A 574 14.40 -6.06 -9.81
CA VAL A 574 15.67 -6.49 -10.43
C VAL A 574 16.47 -5.27 -10.89
N SER A 575 15.81 -4.27 -11.51
CA SER A 575 16.49 -3.04 -11.95
C SER A 575 17.08 -2.23 -10.78
N LEU A 576 16.46 -2.25 -9.59
CA LEU A 576 17.01 -1.64 -8.38
C LEU A 576 18.32 -2.33 -7.96
N LEU A 577 18.41 -3.66 -8.04
CA LEU A 577 19.65 -4.39 -7.77
C LEU A 577 20.73 -4.01 -8.79
N PHE A 578 20.38 -3.92 -10.09
CA PHE A 578 21.31 -3.47 -11.12
C PHE A 578 21.79 -2.02 -10.92
N ALA A 579 20.95 -1.12 -10.44
CA ALA A 579 21.35 0.25 -10.11
C ALA A 579 22.42 0.31 -9.02
N TYR A 580 22.50 -0.72 -8.16
CA TYR A 580 23.50 -0.88 -7.10
C TYR A 580 24.56 -1.94 -7.43
N TRP A 581 24.54 -2.52 -8.66
CA TRP A 581 25.51 -3.51 -9.06
C TRP A 581 26.94 -2.97 -8.97
N PRO A 582 27.89 -3.75 -8.44
CA PRO A 582 29.27 -3.33 -8.35
C PRO A 582 29.84 -3.06 -9.73
N ARG A 583 30.22 -1.82 -10.00
CA ARG A 583 30.99 -1.49 -11.21
C ARG A 583 32.47 -1.71 -10.90
N GLU A 584 33.17 -2.38 -11.81
CA GLU A 584 34.64 -2.39 -11.76
C GLU A 584 35.15 -0.95 -11.78
N LYS A 585 36.09 -0.63 -10.88
CA LYS A 585 36.73 0.68 -10.89
C LYS A 585 37.45 0.84 -12.22
N LYS A 586 36.82 1.45 -13.21
CA LYS A 586 37.59 2.15 -14.24
C LYS A 586 38.47 3.13 -13.47
N LYS A 587 39.81 3.04 -13.67
CA LYS A 587 40.83 3.88 -13.03
C LYS A 587 40.29 5.31 -12.88
N ALA A 588 40.37 5.80 -11.66
CA ALA A 588 39.84 7.08 -11.25
C ALA A 588 40.43 8.21 -12.10
N ASN A 589 39.70 8.67 -13.09
CA ASN A 589 39.78 10.04 -13.55
C ASN A 589 38.35 10.51 -13.84
N GLN A 590 37.98 11.56 -13.12
CA GLN A 590 36.75 12.35 -13.26
C GLN A 590 35.47 11.79 -12.62
N LEU A 591 35.44 11.75 -11.29
CA LEU A 591 34.20 12.03 -10.57
C LEU A 591 34.45 13.20 -9.63
N VAL A 592 34.00 14.37 -10.02
CA VAL A 592 33.95 15.54 -9.14
C VAL A 592 33.17 15.15 -7.88
N PRO A 593 33.74 15.26 -6.69
CA PRO A 593 32.99 14.99 -5.46
C PRO A 593 31.90 16.04 -5.35
N VAL A 594 30.64 15.61 -5.31
CA VAL A 594 29.55 16.47 -4.89
C VAL A 594 29.84 16.84 -3.44
N LYS A 595 30.26 18.08 -3.21
CA LYS A 595 30.34 18.66 -1.87
C LYS A 595 29.02 18.37 -1.13
N PRO A 596 29.07 17.89 0.12
CA PRO A 596 27.87 17.86 0.94
C PRO A 596 27.36 19.30 1.03
N GLU A 597 26.11 19.50 0.69
CA GLU A 597 25.38 20.73 0.96
C GLU A 597 25.52 21.00 2.46
N THR A 598 26.34 21.97 2.82
CA THR A 598 26.53 22.43 4.20
C THR A 598 25.14 22.80 4.73
N ALA A 599 24.78 22.22 5.86
CA ALA A 599 23.64 22.67 6.64
C ALA A 599 23.76 24.19 6.79
N GLU A 600 22.72 24.92 6.41
CA GLU A 600 22.61 26.34 6.72
C GLU A 600 22.92 26.52 8.23
N PRO A 601 23.79 27.43 8.62
CA PRO A 601 24.01 27.71 10.03
C PRO A 601 22.71 28.26 10.60
N GLU A 602 22.20 27.65 11.64
CA GLU A 602 21.18 28.24 12.50
C GLU A 602 21.67 29.63 12.90
N SER A 603 20.89 30.65 12.61
CA SER A 603 21.10 32.00 13.07
C SER A 603 21.03 32.01 14.61
N THR A 604 22.20 31.98 15.25
CA THR A 604 22.32 32.32 16.65
C THR A 604 21.95 33.79 16.80
N GLY A 605 20.89 34.02 17.55
CA GLY A 605 20.41 35.33 17.92
C GLY A 605 21.51 36.17 18.61
N GLY A 606 21.44 37.47 18.33
CA GLY A 606 22.38 38.48 18.79
C GLY A 606 22.58 38.49 20.30
N ALA A 607 23.83 38.52 20.68
CA ALA A 607 24.24 39.01 21.97
C ALA A 607 24.62 40.48 21.85
N HIS A 608 23.91 41.29 22.61
CA HIS A 608 24.25 42.68 22.87
C HIS A 608 25.64 42.81 23.50
N PRO A 609 26.43 43.80 23.14
CA PRO A 609 27.62 44.13 23.89
C PRO A 609 27.23 45.06 25.05
N SER A 610 27.50 44.65 26.27
CA SER A 610 27.52 45.54 27.43
C SER A 610 28.84 45.45 28.13
N ASP A 611 29.53 46.63 28.21
CA ASP A 611 30.32 47.18 29.28
C ASP A 611 31.57 46.42 29.73
N GLN A 612 32.71 46.95 29.28
CA GLN A 612 33.92 46.93 30.08
C GLN A 612 33.85 48.03 31.17
N PRO A 613 34.29 47.79 32.40
CA PRO A 613 34.82 48.82 33.26
C PRO A 613 36.36 48.78 33.24
N ALA A 614 36.91 49.97 33.14
CA ALA A 614 38.29 50.27 33.41
C ALA A 614 38.62 50.12 34.88
N ALA A 615 39.70 49.41 35.21
CA ALA A 615 40.76 49.73 36.16
C ALA A 615 41.71 48.53 36.26
#